data_7c0d217d2f353c66fc11e9558de072e3
#
_entry.id   7c0d217d2f353c66fc11e9558de072e3
#
_cell.length_a   1.000
_cell.length_b   1.000
_cell.length_c   1.000
_cell.angle_alpha   90.00
_cell.angle_beta   90.00
_cell.angle_gamma   90.00
#
_symmetry.space_group_name_H-M   'P 1'
#
loop_
_entity.id
_entity.type
_entity.pdbx_description
1 polymer ?
#
loop_
_entity_poly.entity_id
_entity_poly.type
_entity_poly.pdbx_seq_one_letter_code
_entity_poly.pdbx_strand_id
1 'polypeptide(L)'
;MIKTVLFTVVIGALMTGCVTQKKLVTNGDFHQLGFYNGIAGSEKLSHDNLEVITKKYDPTMTLDYGRYQQGYQQGLDQHCSLEHIFKLGEQGKVKWGICEYRRQQEGLYLTKWQQGFERYGTMEPRL
;
A
#
# COMPACT_ATOMS: atom_id res chain seq x y z
N MET A 1 17.42 -50.11 25.05
CA MET A 1 17.25 -48.79 25.68
C MET A 1 16.98 -47.78 24.59
N ILE A 2 15.74 -47.42 24.43
CA ILE A 2 15.32 -46.44 23.43
C ILE A 2 15.36 -45.08 24.13
N LYS A 3 16.39 -44.26 23.80
CA LYS A 3 16.40 -42.87 24.22
C LYS A 3 15.46 -42.09 23.32
N THR A 4 14.30 -41.81 23.82
CA THR A 4 13.36 -40.91 23.20
C THR A 4 13.94 -39.52 23.26
N VAL A 5 14.47 -39.04 22.14
CA VAL A 5 14.84 -37.63 21.99
C VAL A 5 13.56 -36.88 21.75
N LEU A 6 13.09 -36.21 22.77
CA LEU A 6 12.01 -35.24 22.66
C LEU A 6 12.52 -34.06 21.84
N PHE A 7 12.17 -34.02 20.57
CA PHE A 7 12.37 -32.88 19.70
C PHE A 7 11.30 -31.85 20.06
N THR A 8 11.64 -30.99 20.99
CA THR A 8 10.80 -29.82 21.29
C THR A 8 10.90 -28.86 20.11
N VAL A 9 9.97 -28.98 19.18
CA VAL A 9 9.81 -27.98 18.13
C VAL A 9 9.29 -26.73 18.80
N VAL A 10 10.18 -25.81 19.11
CA VAL A 10 9.82 -24.45 19.46
C VAL A 10 9.30 -23.81 18.17
N ILE A 11 7.99 -23.88 17.98
CA ILE A 11 7.31 -23.05 17.00
C ILE A 11 7.40 -21.64 17.54
N GLY A 12 8.45 -20.95 17.15
CA GLY A 12 8.53 -19.50 17.30
C GLY A 12 7.38 -18.90 16.53
N ALA A 13 6.32 -18.53 17.23
CA ALA A 13 5.29 -17.70 16.67
C ALA A 13 5.97 -16.41 16.23
N LEU A 14 6.24 -16.29 14.92
CA LEU A 14 6.55 -15.03 14.30
C LEU A 14 5.32 -14.16 14.46
N MET A 15 5.20 -13.52 15.61
CA MET A 15 4.31 -12.40 15.82
C MET A 15 4.85 -11.27 14.94
N THR A 16 4.63 -11.36 13.62
CA THR A 16 4.66 -10.19 12.79
C THR A 16 3.53 -9.31 13.33
N GLY A 17 3.91 -8.36 14.21
CA GLY A 17 2.95 -7.46 14.81
C GLY A 17 2.22 -6.73 13.71
N CYS A 18 0.96 -7.10 13.45
CA CYS A 18 0.07 -6.28 12.65
C CYS A 18 -0.05 -4.94 13.37
N VAL A 19 0.63 -3.92 12.82
CA VAL A 19 0.46 -2.56 13.31
C VAL A 19 -0.97 -2.15 12.95
N THR A 20 -1.83 -2.07 13.94
CA THR A 20 -3.23 -1.72 13.73
C THR A 20 -3.40 -0.21 13.57
N GLN A 21 -4.43 0.20 12.86
CA GLN A 21 -4.81 1.61 12.73
C GLN A 21 -4.96 2.27 14.12
N LYS A 22 -5.60 1.57 15.05
CA LYS A 22 -5.75 2.03 16.44
C LYS A 22 -4.42 2.35 17.09
N LYS A 23 -3.44 1.48 16.96
CA LYS A 23 -2.10 1.67 17.55
C LYS A 23 -1.39 2.88 16.95
N LEU A 24 -1.45 3.06 15.64
CA LEU A 24 -0.84 4.21 14.99
C LEU A 24 -1.49 5.51 15.42
N VAL A 25 -2.80 5.57 15.52
CA VAL A 25 -3.53 6.75 15.99
C VAL A 25 -3.19 7.06 17.44
N THR A 26 -3.24 6.07 18.33
CA THR A 26 -2.95 6.28 19.77
C THR A 26 -1.50 6.66 20.04
N ASN A 27 -0.58 6.29 19.16
CA ASN A 27 0.82 6.71 19.22
C ASN A 27 1.08 8.06 18.53
N GLY A 28 0.09 8.62 17.83
CA GLY A 28 0.28 9.84 17.05
C GLY A 28 1.08 9.65 15.76
N ASP A 29 1.21 8.41 15.27
CA ASP A 29 2.00 8.05 14.10
C ASP A 29 1.21 8.24 12.80
N PHE A 30 0.73 9.45 12.55
CA PHE A 30 -0.11 9.76 11.38
C PHE A 30 0.64 9.63 10.06
N HIS A 31 1.93 9.95 10.02
CA HIS A 31 2.75 9.73 8.83
C HIS A 31 2.77 8.24 8.45
N GLN A 32 3.01 7.36 9.42
CA GLN A 32 3.06 5.93 9.20
C GLN A 32 1.70 5.37 8.79
N LEU A 33 0.62 5.88 9.38
CA LEU A 33 -0.74 5.52 8.97
C LEU A 33 -1.00 5.89 7.52
N GLY A 34 -0.63 7.09 7.12
CA GLY A 34 -0.72 7.55 5.73
C GLY A 34 0.11 6.67 4.80
N PHE A 35 1.34 6.38 5.18
CA PHE A 35 2.24 5.54 4.39
C PHE A 35 1.64 4.14 4.13
N TYR A 36 1.11 3.48 5.14
CA TYR A 36 0.48 2.17 4.97
C TYR A 36 -0.75 2.23 4.08
N ASN A 37 -1.58 3.25 4.21
CA ASN A 37 -2.73 3.44 3.34
C ASN A 37 -2.31 3.68 1.88
N GLY A 38 -1.28 4.49 1.67
CA GLY A 38 -0.76 4.80 0.34
C GLY A 38 -0.12 3.59 -0.33
N ILE A 39 0.73 2.84 0.37
CA ILE A 39 1.41 1.67 -0.20
C ILE A 39 0.45 0.53 -0.49
N ALA A 40 -0.65 0.46 0.24
CA ALA A 40 -1.74 -0.49 -0.04
C ALA A 40 -2.60 -0.08 -1.24
N GLY A 41 -2.43 1.13 -1.78
CA GLY A 41 -3.26 1.65 -2.86
C GLY A 41 -4.68 1.98 -2.42
N SER A 42 -4.90 2.20 -1.13
CA SER A 42 -6.19 2.59 -0.58
C SER A 42 -6.47 4.07 -0.87
N GLU A 43 -7.75 4.44 -0.92
CA GLU A 43 -8.11 5.85 -1.03
C GLU A 43 -7.66 6.63 0.20
N LYS A 44 -7.21 7.86 -0.04
CA LYS A 44 -6.84 8.78 1.03
C LYS A 44 -8.03 9.11 1.89
N LEU A 45 -7.90 8.94 3.21
CA LEU A 45 -8.91 9.40 4.15
C LEU A 45 -9.00 10.94 4.12
N SER A 46 -10.21 11.46 4.11
CA SER A 46 -10.44 12.91 4.27
C SER A 46 -10.06 13.35 5.69
N HIS A 47 -9.80 14.64 5.85
CA HIS A 47 -9.56 15.21 7.17
C HIS A 47 -10.68 14.84 8.16
N ASP A 48 -11.93 15.02 7.76
CA ASP A 48 -13.08 14.76 8.62
C ASP A 48 -13.22 13.29 9.01
N ASN A 49 -13.02 12.38 8.05
CA ASN A 49 -13.06 10.95 8.33
C ASN A 49 -11.94 10.53 9.29
N LEU A 50 -10.74 11.04 9.09
CA LEU A 50 -9.61 10.72 9.97
C LEU A 50 -9.78 11.37 11.35
N GLU A 51 -10.38 12.54 11.44
CA GLU A 51 -10.74 13.15 12.72
C GLU A 51 -11.72 12.28 13.52
N VAL A 52 -12.75 11.76 12.87
CA VAL A 52 -13.71 10.83 13.51
C VAL A 52 -13.00 9.58 14.02
N ILE A 53 -12.13 8.98 13.22
CA ILE A 53 -11.35 7.80 13.60
C ILE A 53 -10.42 8.12 14.78
N THR A 54 -9.74 9.26 14.74
CA THR A 54 -8.82 9.70 15.79
C THR A 54 -9.55 9.85 17.11
N LYS A 55 -10.66 10.53 17.13
CA LYS A 55 -11.46 10.74 18.34
C LYS A 55 -12.09 9.46 18.87
N LYS A 56 -12.41 8.52 17.99
CA LYS A 56 -12.91 7.19 18.40
C LYS A 56 -11.86 6.41 19.19
N TYR A 57 -10.61 6.44 18.76
CA TYR A 57 -9.53 5.68 19.40
C TYR A 57 -8.89 6.42 20.57
N ASP A 58 -8.76 7.72 20.50
CA ASP A 58 -8.21 8.57 21.54
C ASP A 58 -8.84 9.97 21.49
N PRO A 59 -9.85 10.25 22.35
CA PRO A 59 -10.50 11.56 22.36
C PRO A 59 -9.58 12.74 22.66
N THR A 60 -8.41 12.50 23.25
CA THR A 60 -7.44 13.52 23.63
C THR A 60 -6.39 13.77 22.54
N MET A 61 -6.31 12.87 21.54
CA MET A 61 -5.31 12.97 20.47
C MET A 61 -5.66 14.11 19.51
N THR A 62 -4.66 14.91 19.18
CA THR A 62 -4.76 15.93 18.13
C THR A 62 -4.34 15.33 16.80
N LEU A 63 -5.21 15.38 15.79
CA LEU A 63 -4.90 14.93 14.45
C LEU A 63 -3.85 15.84 13.80
N ASP A 64 -2.78 15.24 13.28
CA ASP A 64 -1.85 15.88 12.36
C ASP A 64 -2.11 15.40 10.94
N TYR A 65 -3.07 16.00 10.27
CA TYR A 65 -3.47 15.62 8.92
C TYR A 65 -2.39 15.86 7.88
N GLY A 66 -1.58 16.90 8.06
CA GLY A 66 -0.44 17.19 7.18
C GLY A 66 0.56 16.04 7.14
N ARG A 67 0.88 15.47 8.30
CA ARG A 67 1.75 14.28 8.37
C ARG A 67 1.12 13.05 7.72
N TYR A 68 -0.17 12.83 7.93
CA TYR A 68 -0.89 11.76 7.25
C TYR A 68 -0.80 11.90 5.72
N GLN A 69 -1.05 13.09 5.20
CA GLN A 69 -0.98 13.35 3.75
C GLN A 69 0.42 13.11 3.19
N GLN A 70 1.47 13.53 3.90
CA GLN A 70 2.86 13.29 3.48
C GLN A 70 3.17 11.80 3.41
N GLY A 71 2.81 11.05 4.45
CA GLY A 71 3.01 9.60 4.47
C GLY A 71 2.22 8.92 3.37
N TYR A 72 0.96 9.30 3.20
CA TYR A 72 0.10 8.77 2.15
C TYR A 72 0.70 8.94 0.75
N GLN A 73 1.17 10.15 0.42
CA GLN A 73 1.77 10.40 -0.88
C GLN A 73 3.04 9.58 -1.10
N GLN A 74 3.88 9.46 -0.08
CA GLN A 74 5.09 8.63 -0.17
C GLN A 74 4.75 7.14 -0.39
N GLY A 75 3.77 6.62 0.33
CA GLY A 75 3.30 5.24 0.16
C GLY A 75 2.66 5.01 -1.21
N LEU A 76 1.82 5.95 -1.65
CA LEU A 76 1.16 5.88 -2.95
C LEU A 76 2.17 5.93 -4.10
N ASP A 77 3.21 6.76 -3.98
CA ASP A 77 4.28 6.83 -4.99
C ASP A 77 5.03 5.49 -5.12
N GLN A 78 5.21 4.76 -4.03
CA GLN A 78 5.77 3.42 -4.07
C GLN A 78 4.78 2.40 -4.66
N HIS A 79 3.50 2.48 -4.30
CA HIS A 79 2.47 1.64 -4.90
C HIS A 79 2.38 1.85 -6.41
N CYS A 80 2.39 3.10 -6.85
CA CYS A 80 2.31 3.49 -8.26
C CYS A 80 3.71 3.60 -8.89
N SER A 81 4.57 2.62 -8.64
CA SER A 81 5.91 2.53 -9.22
C SER A 81 5.86 2.25 -10.72
N LEU A 82 6.97 2.47 -11.40
CA LEU A 82 7.11 2.13 -12.81
C LEU A 82 6.82 0.64 -13.08
N GLU A 83 7.25 -0.24 -12.18
CA GLU A 83 6.97 -1.67 -12.27
C GLU A 83 5.47 -1.96 -12.17
N HIS A 84 4.77 -1.32 -11.24
CA HIS A 84 3.32 -1.48 -11.11
C HIS A 84 2.58 -0.99 -12.36
N ILE A 85 2.96 0.17 -12.89
CA ILE A 85 2.36 0.73 -14.12
C ILE A 85 2.64 -0.18 -15.32
N PHE A 86 3.83 -0.75 -15.42
CA PHE A 86 4.15 -1.76 -16.43
C PHE A 86 3.22 -2.98 -16.32
N LYS A 87 3.01 -3.48 -15.11
CA LYS A 87 2.09 -4.61 -14.86
C LYS A 87 0.65 -4.30 -15.24
N LEU A 88 0.19 -3.08 -15.00
CA LEU A 88 -1.13 -2.65 -15.48
C LEU A 88 -1.24 -2.77 -17.01
N GLY A 89 -0.20 -2.38 -17.72
CA GLY A 89 -0.10 -2.56 -19.17
C GLY A 89 -0.13 -4.04 -19.57
N GLU A 90 0.69 -4.88 -18.94
CA GLU A 90 0.70 -6.34 -19.19
C GLU A 90 -0.66 -7.01 -18.95
N GLN A 91 -1.47 -6.47 -18.06
CA GLN A 91 -2.82 -6.93 -17.79
C GLN A 91 -3.87 -6.36 -18.73
N GLY A 92 -3.47 -5.51 -19.68
CA GLY A 92 -4.38 -4.82 -20.60
C GLY A 92 -5.26 -3.76 -19.95
N LYS A 93 -4.89 -3.27 -18.76
CA LYS A 93 -5.65 -2.28 -18.03
C LYS A 93 -5.39 -0.88 -18.57
N VAL A 94 -6.39 -0.30 -19.22
CA VAL A 94 -6.34 1.05 -19.79
C VAL A 94 -6.49 2.12 -18.71
N LYS A 95 -7.31 1.86 -17.71
CA LYS A 95 -7.52 2.73 -16.54
C LYS A 95 -6.54 2.35 -15.44
N TRP A 96 -5.86 3.34 -14.86
CA TRP A 96 -4.83 3.11 -13.84
C TRP A 96 -5.37 3.25 -12.41
N GLY A 97 -6.66 3.55 -12.25
CA GLY A 97 -7.27 3.71 -10.94
C GLY A 97 -6.60 4.81 -10.12
N ILE A 98 -6.21 4.49 -8.91
CA ILE A 98 -5.55 5.44 -8.00
C ILE A 98 -4.21 5.96 -8.52
N CYS A 99 -3.62 5.30 -9.51
CA CYS A 99 -2.35 5.70 -10.13
C CYS A 99 -2.50 6.63 -11.34
N GLU A 100 -3.72 7.10 -11.65
CA GLU A 100 -3.95 7.98 -12.81
C GLU A 100 -3.13 9.27 -12.77
N TYR A 101 -2.78 9.79 -11.59
CA TYR A 101 -1.93 10.98 -11.47
C TYR A 101 -0.55 10.78 -12.10
N ARG A 102 -0.05 9.53 -12.18
CA ARG A 102 1.23 9.21 -12.83
C ARG A 102 1.18 9.39 -14.35
N ARG A 103 0.02 9.27 -14.96
CA ARG A 103 -0.13 9.41 -16.42
C ARG A 103 0.31 10.78 -16.92
N GLN A 104 0.16 11.80 -16.12
CA GLN A 104 0.48 13.18 -16.46
C GLN A 104 1.92 13.57 -16.10
N GLN A 105 2.68 12.67 -15.47
CA GLN A 105 4.06 12.95 -15.04
C GLN A 105 5.08 12.52 -16.10
N GLU A 106 5.68 13.51 -16.78
CA GLU A 106 6.87 13.39 -17.63
C GLU A 106 6.89 12.29 -18.72
N GLY A 107 5.78 11.68 -19.02
CA GLY A 107 5.67 10.65 -20.07
C GLY A 107 6.32 9.30 -19.76
N LEU A 108 7.17 9.21 -18.73
CA LEU A 108 7.89 7.98 -18.38
C LEU A 108 6.94 6.86 -17.96
N TYR A 109 5.95 7.17 -17.17
CA TYR A 109 4.94 6.20 -16.71
C TYR A 109 4.08 5.70 -17.87
N LEU A 110 3.68 6.59 -18.76
CA LEU A 110 2.93 6.20 -19.95
C LEU A 110 3.76 5.29 -20.87
N THR A 111 5.04 5.59 -21.06
CA THR A 111 5.97 4.74 -21.82
C THR A 111 6.08 3.35 -21.20
N LYS A 112 6.19 3.26 -19.88
CA LYS A 112 6.22 1.98 -19.17
C LYS A 112 4.94 1.18 -19.34
N TRP A 113 3.81 1.85 -19.24
CA TRP A 113 2.51 1.22 -19.48
C TRP A 113 2.42 0.67 -20.92
N GLN A 114 2.84 1.46 -21.91
CA GLN A 114 2.83 1.05 -23.32
C GLN A 114 3.71 -0.18 -23.54
N GLN A 115 4.90 -0.24 -22.94
CA GLN A 115 5.77 -1.41 -23.00
C GLN A 115 5.09 -2.66 -22.44
N GLY A 116 4.38 -2.52 -21.31
CA GLY A 116 3.59 -3.61 -20.76
C GLY A 116 2.44 -4.01 -21.67
N PHE A 117 1.73 -3.03 -22.22
CA PHE A 117 0.58 -3.26 -23.09
C PHE A 117 0.96 -3.96 -24.40
N GLU A 118 2.13 -3.69 -24.94
CA GLU A 118 2.67 -4.41 -26.09
C GLU A 118 2.80 -5.92 -25.79
N ARG A 119 3.21 -6.27 -24.58
CA ARG A 119 3.24 -7.68 -24.14
C ARG A 119 1.85 -8.29 -24.04
N TYR A 120 0.87 -7.54 -23.56
CA TYR A 120 -0.52 -8.00 -23.52
C TYR A 120 -1.01 -8.43 -24.91
N GLY A 121 -0.76 -7.62 -25.93
CA GLY A 121 -1.11 -7.95 -27.32
C GLY A 121 -0.40 -9.19 -27.90
N THR A 122 0.76 -9.58 -27.34
CA THR A 122 1.50 -10.78 -27.77
C THR A 122 1.14 -12.05 -26.99
N MET A 123 0.45 -11.89 -25.86
CA MET A 123 0.04 -13.00 -24.98
C MET A 123 -1.38 -13.50 -25.27
N GLU A 124 -2.03 -13.03 -26.32
CA GLU A 124 -3.34 -13.56 -26.69
C GLU A 124 -3.24 -15.08 -26.88
N PRO A 125 -4.10 -15.86 -26.20
CA PRO A 125 -4.14 -17.28 -26.46
C PRO A 125 -4.48 -17.49 -27.92
N ARG A 126 -3.58 -18.14 -28.65
CA ARG A 126 -3.88 -18.60 -30.00
C ARG A 126 -5.01 -19.63 -29.89
N LEU A 127 -6.18 -19.21 -30.27
CA LEU A 127 -7.30 -20.11 -30.45
C LEU A 127 -7.01 -21.07 -31.60
#